data_53025ac8e7cdfd42c4a13ac2c1862705
#
_entry.id   53025ac8e7cdfd42c4a13ac2c1862705
#
_cell.length_a   1.000
_cell.length_b   1.000
_cell.length_c   1.000
_cell.angle_alpha   90.00
_cell.angle_beta   90.00
_cell.angle_gamma   90.00
#
_symmetry.space_group_name_H-M   'P 1'
#
loop_
_entity.id
_entity.type
_entity.pdbx_description
1 polymer ?
#
loop_
_entity_poly.entity_id
_entity_poly.type
_entity_poly.pdbx_seq_one_letter_code
_entity_poly.pdbx_strand_id
1 'polypeptide(L)'
;MTVKVPMIRNKWSDKVAKDWCDAASQTPADQALALRVYTSRHIGMDPDLVMHGGGNTSVKVRRENLFGDMEDVLHVKGSGWDLEVIEAAGLPGVRLEPLKRLRTPDALSDEDMVNVQRNNLLDSAAPNPSVETLLHAYLPHRSVDHTHAASKLRTTWQAIC
;
A
#
# COMPACT_ATOMS: atom_id res chain seq x y z
N MET A 1 35.97 -2.29 18.20
CA MET A 1 34.75 -3.13 18.14
C MET A 1 34.03 -2.85 16.83
N THR A 2 34.03 -3.80 15.91
CA THR A 2 33.35 -3.64 14.61
C THR A 2 31.88 -3.90 14.84
N VAL A 3 31.05 -2.87 14.78
CA VAL A 3 29.60 -3.02 14.84
C VAL A 3 29.15 -3.75 13.58
N LYS A 4 28.75 -4.99 13.73
CA LYS A 4 28.14 -5.77 12.64
C LYS A 4 26.75 -5.19 12.39
N VAL A 5 26.60 -4.33 11.38
CA VAL A 5 25.28 -3.88 10.92
C VAL A 5 24.57 -5.12 10.37
N PRO A 6 23.40 -5.49 10.89
CA PRO A 6 22.65 -6.61 10.34
C PRO A 6 22.27 -6.29 8.90
N MET A 7 22.78 -7.06 7.94
CA MET A 7 22.37 -6.93 6.56
C MET A 7 20.91 -7.39 6.43
N ILE A 8 20.07 -6.51 5.94
CA ILE A 8 18.68 -6.86 5.54
C ILE A 8 18.80 -7.95 4.48
N ARG A 9 18.26 -9.13 4.79
CA ARG A 9 18.25 -10.24 3.83
C ARG A 9 17.20 -9.93 2.76
N ASN A 10 17.62 -9.98 1.49
CA ASN A 10 16.68 -9.96 0.38
C ASN A 10 15.81 -11.23 0.44
N LYS A 11 14.52 -11.05 0.68
CA LYS A 11 13.51 -12.13 0.73
C LYS A 11 12.80 -12.32 -0.62
N TRP A 12 13.12 -11.49 -1.62
CA TRP A 12 12.52 -11.56 -2.95
C TRP A 12 12.93 -12.85 -3.67
N SER A 13 11.96 -13.47 -4.34
CA SER A 13 12.14 -14.61 -5.23
C SER A 13 11.41 -14.40 -6.55
N ASP A 14 12.14 -14.34 -7.65
CA ASP A 14 11.56 -14.16 -8.99
C ASP A 14 10.58 -15.28 -9.33
N LYS A 15 10.89 -16.52 -8.94
CA LYS A 15 10.00 -17.66 -9.16
C LYS A 15 8.67 -17.44 -8.42
N VAL A 16 8.71 -17.12 -7.14
CA VAL A 16 7.49 -16.93 -6.33
C VAL A 16 6.71 -15.72 -6.84
N ALA A 17 7.39 -14.63 -7.19
CA ALA A 17 6.76 -13.46 -7.78
C ALA A 17 6.02 -13.80 -9.09
N LYS A 18 6.64 -14.64 -9.93
CA LYS A 18 6.01 -15.13 -11.15
C LYS A 18 4.79 -16.00 -10.84
N ASP A 19 4.88 -16.91 -9.87
CA ASP A 19 3.77 -17.78 -9.47
C ASP A 19 2.57 -16.94 -8.99
N TRP A 20 2.81 -15.83 -8.26
CA TRP A 20 1.77 -14.87 -7.87
C TRP A 20 1.12 -14.17 -9.06
N CYS A 21 1.91 -13.75 -10.07
CA CYS A 21 1.40 -13.15 -11.29
C CYS A 21 0.58 -14.13 -12.12
N ASP A 22 1.05 -15.37 -12.25
CA ASP A 22 0.41 -16.41 -13.05
C ASP A 22 -0.91 -16.88 -12.41
N ALA A 23 -1.01 -16.84 -11.08
CA ALA A 23 -2.23 -17.16 -10.34
C ALA A 23 -3.28 -16.03 -10.38
N ALA A 24 -2.85 -14.80 -10.64
CA ALA A 24 -3.74 -13.67 -10.82
C ALA A 24 -4.42 -13.71 -12.20
N SER A 25 -5.45 -12.87 -12.38
CA SER A 25 -6.04 -12.67 -13.71
C SER A 25 -4.98 -12.12 -14.69
N GLN A 26 -5.21 -12.30 -16.01
CA GLN A 26 -4.22 -11.94 -17.03
C GLN A 26 -4.06 -10.42 -17.24
N THR A 27 -4.77 -9.58 -16.50
CA THR A 27 -4.62 -8.13 -16.65
C THR A 27 -3.37 -7.61 -15.94
N PRO A 28 -2.66 -6.62 -16.52
CA PRO A 28 -1.51 -6.01 -15.86
C PRO A 28 -1.83 -5.38 -14.50
N ALA A 29 -3.08 -4.94 -14.30
CA ALA A 29 -3.54 -4.36 -13.05
C ALA A 29 -3.63 -5.42 -11.94
N ASP A 30 -4.21 -6.59 -12.25
CA ASP A 30 -4.37 -7.68 -11.28
C ASP A 30 -3.03 -8.31 -10.94
N GLN A 31 -2.13 -8.45 -11.93
CA GLN A 31 -0.76 -8.91 -11.69
C GLN A 31 0.02 -7.95 -10.78
N ALA A 32 -0.14 -6.63 -10.97
CA ALA A 32 0.47 -5.63 -10.12
C ALA A 32 -0.08 -5.68 -8.68
N LEU A 33 -1.40 -5.93 -8.51
CA LEU A 33 -2.02 -6.12 -7.21
C LEU A 33 -1.51 -7.40 -6.53
N ALA A 34 -1.38 -8.51 -7.27
CA ALA A 34 -0.83 -9.76 -6.75
C ALA A 34 0.61 -9.58 -6.24
N LEU A 35 1.45 -8.92 -7.02
CA LEU A 35 2.81 -8.57 -6.59
C LEU A 35 2.80 -7.65 -5.37
N ARG A 36 1.83 -6.72 -5.27
CA ARG A 36 1.70 -5.86 -4.10
C ARG A 36 1.37 -6.67 -2.84
N VAL A 37 0.46 -7.65 -2.94
CA VAL A 37 0.17 -8.58 -1.84
C VAL A 37 1.44 -9.33 -1.42
N TYR A 38 2.17 -9.91 -2.37
CA TYR A 38 3.41 -10.64 -2.11
C TYR A 38 4.44 -9.79 -1.35
N THR A 39 4.71 -8.56 -1.83
CA THR A 39 5.69 -7.66 -1.18
C THR A 39 5.20 -7.13 0.16
N SER A 40 3.89 -6.89 0.31
CA SER A 40 3.29 -6.46 1.58
C SER A 40 3.46 -7.50 2.69
N ARG A 41 3.29 -8.79 2.36
CA ARG A 41 3.52 -9.88 3.31
C ARG A 41 4.98 -9.94 3.76
N HIS A 42 5.94 -9.67 2.88
CA HIS A 42 7.35 -9.59 3.28
C HIS A 42 7.63 -8.47 4.27
N ILE A 43 6.97 -7.32 4.11
CA ILE A 43 7.05 -6.21 5.06
C ILE A 43 6.39 -6.61 6.38
N GLY A 44 5.19 -7.20 6.33
CA GLY A 44 4.43 -7.62 7.51
C GLY A 44 5.14 -8.68 8.37
N MET A 45 5.86 -9.60 7.74
CA MET A 45 6.65 -10.64 8.41
C MET A 45 7.97 -10.14 9.01
N ASP A 46 8.31 -8.87 8.87
CA ASP A 46 9.54 -8.30 9.41
C ASP A 46 9.23 -7.40 10.61
N PRO A 47 9.46 -7.88 11.84
CA PRO A 47 9.15 -7.11 13.06
C PRO A 47 10.01 -5.85 13.22
N ASP A 48 11.11 -5.74 12.49
CA ASP A 48 11.93 -4.53 12.43
C ASP A 48 11.27 -3.43 11.57
N LEU A 49 10.34 -3.78 10.68
CA LEU A 49 9.66 -2.86 9.80
C LEU A 49 8.26 -2.49 10.29
N VAL A 50 7.50 -3.47 10.77
CA VAL A 50 6.14 -3.27 11.27
C VAL A 50 5.85 -4.16 12.46
N MET A 51 4.92 -3.73 13.32
CA MET A 51 4.40 -4.52 14.44
C MET A 51 2.86 -4.51 14.40
N HIS A 52 2.24 -5.68 14.63
CA HIS A 52 0.82 -5.86 14.93
C HIS A 52 -0.14 -4.95 14.15
N GLY A 53 -0.35 -5.23 12.88
CA GLY A 53 -1.28 -4.46 12.04
C GLY A 53 -0.78 -3.09 11.60
N GLY A 54 0.42 -2.67 12.05
CA GLY A 54 1.05 -1.43 11.63
C GLY A 54 1.53 -1.46 10.17
N GLY A 55 2.02 -0.32 9.71
CA GLY A 55 2.49 -0.13 8.35
C GLY A 55 1.36 -0.07 7.32
N ASN A 56 1.68 0.42 6.15
CA ASN A 56 0.75 0.55 5.04
C ASN A 56 1.47 0.35 3.71
N THR A 57 0.77 -0.20 2.76
CA THR A 57 1.30 -0.43 1.42
C THR A 57 0.26 -0.11 0.36
N SER A 58 0.73 0.34 -0.80
CA SER A 58 -0.16 0.60 -1.93
C SER A 58 0.49 0.37 -3.27
N VAL A 59 -0.34 0.24 -4.30
CA VAL A 59 0.06 0.25 -5.70
C VAL A 59 -0.95 1.02 -6.54
N LYS A 60 -0.45 1.86 -7.44
CA LYS A 60 -1.25 2.54 -8.45
C LYS A 60 -1.26 1.70 -9.72
N VAL A 61 -2.45 1.46 -10.24
CA VAL A 61 -2.67 0.70 -11.47
C VAL A 61 -3.60 1.47 -12.40
N ARG A 62 -3.52 1.16 -13.67
CA ARG A 62 -4.47 1.62 -14.67
C ARG A 62 -5.32 0.44 -15.11
N ARG A 63 -6.62 0.57 -15.05
CA ARG A 63 -7.56 -0.52 -15.43
C ARG A 63 -8.75 0.02 -16.19
N GLU A 64 -9.37 -0.84 -16.95
CA GLU A 64 -10.60 -0.56 -17.65
C GLU A 64 -11.79 -0.65 -16.69
N ASN A 65 -12.71 0.32 -16.77
CA ASN A 65 -13.96 0.31 -16.02
C ASN A 65 -15.08 -0.43 -16.79
N LEU A 66 -16.28 -0.47 -16.21
CA LEU A 66 -17.43 -1.14 -16.83
C LEU A 66 -17.89 -0.51 -18.16
N PHE A 67 -17.47 0.71 -18.45
CA PHE A 67 -17.85 1.45 -19.66
C PHE A 67 -16.78 1.39 -20.75
N GLY A 68 -15.66 0.69 -20.52
CA GLY A 68 -14.54 0.59 -21.44
C GLY A 68 -13.52 1.73 -21.31
N ASP A 69 -13.68 2.63 -20.33
CA ASP A 69 -12.73 3.72 -20.09
C ASP A 69 -11.60 3.28 -19.18
N MET A 70 -10.40 3.77 -19.49
CA MET A 70 -9.23 3.55 -18.66
C MET A 70 -9.18 4.53 -17.50
N GLU A 71 -9.20 4.02 -16.27
CA GLU A 71 -9.10 4.83 -15.04
C GLU A 71 -7.88 4.45 -14.20
N ASP A 72 -7.32 5.46 -13.51
CA ASP A 72 -6.25 5.26 -12.54
C ASP A 72 -6.85 4.89 -11.17
N VAL A 73 -6.35 3.82 -10.58
CA VAL A 73 -6.83 3.26 -9.31
C VAL A 73 -5.65 3.12 -8.34
N LEU A 74 -5.88 3.52 -7.11
CA LEU A 74 -5.01 3.25 -5.98
C LEU A 74 -5.54 2.04 -5.21
N HIS A 75 -4.79 0.94 -5.20
CA HIS A 75 -4.98 -0.13 -4.23
C HIS A 75 -4.14 0.18 -3.00
N VAL A 76 -4.77 0.34 -1.85
CA VAL A 76 -4.15 0.71 -0.58
C VAL A 76 -4.68 -0.16 0.54
N LYS A 77 -3.85 -0.45 1.55
CA LYS A 77 -4.25 -1.26 2.70
C LYS A 77 -5.53 -0.74 3.32
N GLY A 78 -6.49 -1.63 3.51
CA GLY A 78 -7.74 -1.38 4.21
C GLY A 78 -7.55 -1.35 5.73
N SER A 79 -8.42 -0.64 6.41
CA SER A 79 -8.48 -0.61 7.87
C SER A 79 -8.71 -2.01 8.44
N GLY A 80 -7.97 -2.37 9.50
CA GLY A 80 -8.12 -3.63 10.20
C GLY A 80 -7.36 -4.82 9.60
N TRP A 81 -6.69 -4.66 8.47
CA TRP A 81 -5.85 -5.70 7.89
C TRP A 81 -4.42 -5.67 8.43
N ASP A 82 -3.84 -6.86 8.64
CA ASP A 82 -2.43 -7.03 8.95
C ASP A 82 -1.65 -7.35 7.67
N LEU A 83 -0.49 -6.69 7.48
CA LEU A 83 0.33 -6.89 6.29
C LEU A 83 0.87 -8.32 6.17
N GLU A 84 1.13 -9.00 7.30
CA GLU A 84 1.66 -10.37 7.31
C GLU A 84 0.75 -11.37 6.58
N VAL A 85 -0.57 -11.18 6.72
CA VAL A 85 -1.59 -12.09 6.18
C VAL A 85 -2.48 -11.43 5.12
N ILE A 86 -2.11 -10.23 4.66
CA ILE A 86 -2.94 -9.47 3.72
C ILE A 86 -3.22 -10.26 2.43
N GLU A 87 -4.42 -10.09 1.91
CA GLU A 87 -4.88 -10.61 0.63
C GLU A 87 -5.29 -9.47 -0.30
N ALA A 88 -5.62 -9.77 -1.54
CA ALA A 88 -6.09 -8.78 -2.50
C ALA A 88 -7.32 -8.01 -1.98
N ALA A 89 -8.24 -8.70 -1.29
CA ALA A 89 -9.40 -8.09 -0.64
C ALA A 89 -9.03 -7.07 0.45
N GLY A 90 -7.86 -7.21 1.06
CA GLY A 90 -7.31 -6.27 2.04
C GLY A 90 -6.67 -5.02 1.44
N LEU A 91 -6.61 -4.93 0.12
CA LEU A 91 -6.11 -3.78 -0.65
C LEU A 91 -7.24 -3.19 -1.53
N PRO A 92 -8.28 -2.58 -0.92
CA PRO A 92 -9.38 -1.98 -1.67
C PRO A 92 -8.87 -1.01 -2.73
N GLY A 93 -9.51 -1.06 -3.90
CA GLY A 93 -9.25 -0.12 -4.99
C GLY A 93 -10.08 1.15 -4.84
N VAL A 94 -9.44 2.30 -4.92
CA VAL A 94 -10.07 3.63 -4.88
C VAL A 94 -9.69 4.40 -6.13
N ARG A 95 -10.65 5.05 -6.79
CA ARG A 95 -10.38 5.92 -7.94
C ARG A 95 -9.41 7.02 -7.55
N LEU A 96 -8.29 7.12 -8.25
CA LEU A 96 -7.17 7.98 -7.83
C LEU A 96 -7.45 9.47 -8.07
N GLU A 97 -8.13 9.80 -9.16
CA GLU A 97 -8.35 11.21 -9.55
C GLU A 97 -9.16 12.01 -8.52
N PRO A 98 -10.29 11.50 -7.97
CA PRO A 98 -11.01 12.19 -6.89
C PRO A 98 -10.15 12.42 -5.65
N LEU A 99 -9.27 11.48 -5.29
CA LEU A 99 -8.35 11.62 -4.15
C LEU A 99 -7.34 12.76 -4.38
N LYS A 100 -6.79 12.86 -5.59
CA LYS A 100 -5.84 13.93 -5.93
C LYS A 100 -6.46 15.32 -5.85
N ARG A 101 -7.74 15.44 -6.18
CA ARG A 101 -8.49 16.73 -6.09
C ARG A 101 -8.64 17.21 -4.65
N LEU A 102 -8.57 16.35 -3.65
CA LEU A 102 -8.61 16.76 -2.24
C LEU A 102 -7.40 17.60 -1.79
N ARG A 103 -6.40 17.79 -2.65
CA ARG A 103 -5.32 18.77 -2.43
C ARG A 103 -5.75 20.23 -2.65
N THR A 104 -6.85 20.45 -3.34
CA THR A 104 -7.28 21.79 -3.79
C THR A 104 -7.96 22.64 -2.69
N PRO A 105 -8.80 22.07 -1.79
CA PRO A 105 -9.41 22.81 -0.70
C PRO A 105 -8.37 23.33 0.30
N ASP A 106 -8.59 24.54 0.81
CA ASP A 106 -7.75 25.12 1.89
C ASP A 106 -7.89 24.38 3.22
N ALA A 107 -9.04 23.71 3.41
CA ALA A 107 -9.31 22.85 4.56
C ALA A 107 -10.14 21.64 4.13
N LEU A 108 -9.87 20.49 4.72
CA LEU A 108 -10.57 19.23 4.49
C LEU A 108 -10.94 18.64 5.85
N SER A 109 -12.24 18.42 6.07
CA SER A 109 -12.70 17.71 7.27
C SER A 109 -12.41 16.21 7.14
N ASP A 110 -12.24 15.52 8.28
CA ASP A 110 -12.09 14.07 8.29
C ASP A 110 -13.32 13.37 7.72
N GLU A 111 -14.51 13.92 7.95
CA GLU A 111 -15.76 13.39 7.41
C GLU A 111 -15.79 13.47 5.88
N ASP A 112 -15.44 14.61 5.29
CA ASP A 112 -15.40 14.80 3.84
C ASP A 112 -14.33 13.87 3.21
N MET A 113 -13.17 13.77 3.84
CA MET A 113 -12.11 12.87 3.41
C MET A 113 -12.61 11.41 3.35
N VAL A 114 -13.23 10.93 4.41
CA VAL A 114 -13.76 9.56 4.49
C VAL A 114 -14.88 9.36 3.46
N ASN A 115 -15.79 10.33 3.31
CA ASN A 115 -16.87 10.26 2.34
C ASN A 115 -16.35 10.17 0.91
N VAL A 116 -15.36 10.98 0.54
CA VAL A 116 -14.76 10.92 -0.81
C VAL A 116 -14.08 9.58 -1.04
N GLN A 117 -13.34 9.05 -0.07
CA GLN A 117 -12.70 7.75 -0.19
C GLN A 117 -13.74 6.64 -0.40
N ARG A 118 -14.78 6.58 0.41
CA ARG A 118 -15.83 5.54 0.34
C ARG A 118 -16.65 5.62 -0.95
N ASN A 119 -17.03 6.81 -1.37
CA ASN A 119 -17.80 7.03 -2.60
C ASN A 119 -17.01 6.71 -3.88
N ASN A 120 -15.69 6.58 -3.78
CA ASN A 120 -14.81 6.27 -4.90
C ASN A 120 -14.18 4.88 -4.81
N LEU A 121 -14.66 4.01 -3.89
CA LEU A 121 -14.34 2.60 -3.91
C LEU A 121 -14.81 1.96 -5.22
N LEU A 122 -14.03 1.04 -5.77
CA LEU A 122 -14.44 0.22 -6.92
C LEU A 122 -15.49 -0.82 -6.52
N ASP A 123 -15.39 -1.34 -5.31
CA ASP A 123 -16.33 -2.26 -4.71
C ASP A 123 -16.86 -1.64 -3.40
N SER A 124 -18.15 -1.36 -3.35
CA SER A 124 -18.80 -0.76 -2.17
C SER A 124 -18.80 -1.67 -0.94
N ALA A 125 -18.58 -2.97 -1.12
CA ALA A 125 -18.47 -3.95 -0.03
C ALA A 125 -17.04 -4.09 0.50
N ALA A 126 -16.05 -3.46 -0.16
CA ALA A 126 -14.67 -3.51 0.26
C ALA A 126 -14.46 -2.81 1.63
N PRO A 127 -13.40 -3.21 2.38
CA PRO A 127 -13.06 -2.53 3.63
C PRO A 127 -12.76 -1.06 3.38
N ASN A 128 -12.97 -0.23 4.40
CA ASN A 128 -12.61 1.19 4.31
C ASN A 128 -11.11 1.33 4.06
N PRO A 129 -10.70 2.18 3.12
CA PRO A 129 -9.30 2.52 2.93
C PRO A 129 -8.70 3.09 4.22
N SER A 130 -7.40 2.89 4.41
CA SER A 130 -6.66 3.42 5.55
C SER A 130 -6.74 4.96 5.61
N VAL A 131 -6.61 5.53 6.80
CA VAL A 131 -6.48 6.99 7.01
C VAL A 131 -5.29 7.60 6.26
N GLU A 132 -4.28 6.79 5.91
CA GLU A 132 -3.09 7.20 5.16
C GLU A 132 -3.31 7.24 3.63
N THR A 133 -4.50 6.92 3.16
CA THR A 133 -4.80 6.82 1.72
C THR A 133 -4.41 8.06 0.94
N LEU A 134 -4.63 9.27 1.49
CA LEU A 134 -4.25 10.51 0.82
C LEU A 134 -2.73 10.67 0.69
N LEU A 135 -1.96 10.28 1.71
CA LEU A 135 -0.50 10.25 1.63
C LEU A 135 -0.05 9.40 0.44
N HIS A 136 -0.58 8.19 0.33
CA HIS A 136 -0.27 7.26 -0.76
C HIS A 136 -0.74 7.78 -2.14
N ALA A 137 -1.91 8.44 -2.19
CA ALA A 137 -2.44 9.04 -3.42
C ALA A 137 -1.55 10.18 -3.94
N TYR A 138 -1.03 11.02 -3.03
CA TYR A 138 -0.29 12.23 -3.38
C TYR A 138 1.15 11.99 -3.78
N LEU A 139 1.79 10.93 -3.30
CA LEU A 139 3.14 10.56 -3.71
C LEU A 139 3.14 10.15 -5.18
N PRO A 140 4.13 10.58 -6.00
CA PRO A 140 4.13 10.31 -7.44
C PRO A 140 4.46 8.86 -7.81
N HIS A 141 4.95 8.08 -6.85
CA HIS A 141 5.45 6.73 -7.08
C HIS A 141 4.30 5.73 -7.31
N ARG A 142 4.55 4.73 -8.17
CA ARG A 142 3.61 3.64 -8.46
C ARG A 142 3.32 2.79 -7.22
N SER A 143 4.35 2.44 -6.47
CA SER A 143 4.25 1.68 -5.22
C SER A 143 4.76 2.53 -4.07
N VAL A 144 4.07 2.47 -2.93
CA VAL A 144 4.44 3.19 -1.71
C VAL A 144 4.39 2.23 -0.54
N ASP A 145 5.45 2.24 0.26
CA ASP A 145 5.58 1.48 1.49
C ASP A 145 5.76 2.45 2.66
N HIS A 146 4.89 2.33 3.66
CA HIS A 146 4.99 3.03 4.93
C HIS A 146 5.29 2.01 6.02
N THR A 147 6.40 2.18 6.72
CA THR A 147 6.86 1.29 7.79
C THR A 147 7.10 2.08 9.08
N HIS A 148 7.00 1.39 10.21
CA HIS A 148 7.24 1.96 11.54
C HIS A 148 8.59 1.51 12.11
N ALA A 149 9.66 1.62 11.34
CA ALA A 149 11.01 1.15 11.69
C ALA A 149 11.70 1.99 12.80
N ALA A 150 10.99 2.32 13.88
CA ALA A 150 11.43 3.23 14.93
C ALA A 150 12.71 2.77 15.67
N SER A 151 12.96 1.47 15.77
CA SER A 151 14.12 0.92 16.43
C SER A 151 15.44 1.23 15.69
N LYS A 152 15.40 1.35 14.38
CA LYS A 152 16.58 1.68 13.56
C LYS A 152 16.88 3.18 13.50
N LEU A 153 15.88 4.02 13.64
CA LEU A 153 16.05 5.47 13.73
C LEU A 153 16.76 5.88 15.03
N ARG A 154 16.50 5.23 16.15
CA ARG A 154 17.19 5.51 17.43
C ARG A 154 18.69 5.25 17.36
N THR A 155 19.12 4.25 16.61
CA THR A 155 20.55 3.89 16.48
C THR A 155 21.30 4.88 15.61
N THR A 156 20.67 5.50 14.62
CA THR A 156 21.26 6.49 13.73
C THR A 156 21.41 7.87 14.38
N TRP A 157 20.45 8.27 15.22
CA TRP A 157 20.50 9.56 15.92
C TRP A 157 21.50 9.59 17.07
N GLN A 158 21.82 8.45 17.69
CA GLN A 158 22.87 8.35 18.72
C GLN A 158 24.30 8.38 18.14
N ALA A 159 24.47 8.22 16.84
CA ALA A 159 25.77 8.28 16.17
C ALA A 159 26.14 9.68 15.65
N ILE A 160 25.24 10.67 15.80
CA ILE A 160 25.42 12.05 15.29
C ILE A 160 25.54 13.07 16.46
N CYS A 161 25.40 12.62 17.72
CA CYS A 161 25.72 13.41 18.92
C CYS A 161 27.04 12.90 19.57
#